data_9a7a73d9905443d26b4e665dacc3ca27
#
_entry.id   9a7a73d9905443d26b4e665dacc3ca27
#
_cell.length_a   1.000
_cell.length_b   1.000
_cell.length_c   1.000
_cell.angle_alpha   90.00
_cell.angle_beta   90.00
_cell.angle_gamma   90.00
#
_symmetry.space_group_name_H-M   'P 1'
#
loop_
_entity.id
_entity.type
_entity.pdbx_description
1 polymer ?
#
loop_
_entity_poly.entity_id
_entity_poly.type
_entity_poly.pdbx_seq_one_letter_code
_entity_poly.pdbx_strand_id
1 'polypeptide(L)'
;MQKIIQIGKYKISNSQPLAFMAGPCIIESEKHYLDTARKLKQILSKTKHPFILKASFDKANRTSVSAYRGPGLSLGLNILQKAKQITGLPVVVDVHEPWQAEEAAQVADVLQIPAFLCRQTDLVLACADTGKVINVKKGQFLAPSAMEQVIKKIESRGNKQILLTERGACFGYGDLVVDMRSLEIMKQFEYPVIFDATHSVQKPGALGCATGGNRLMAPVLAKSATALGIAGVFFEAHPDPDHALSDGPNSLDLKLTAKMVQQLCKIDELVKKFK
;
A
#
# COMPACT_ATOMS: atom_id res chain seq x y z
N MET A 1 -1.57 17.40 17.15
CA MET A 1 -2.92 16.73 17.00
C MET A 1 -2.87 15.82 15.78
N GLN A 2 -3.30 14.57 15.90
CA GLN A 2 -3.26 13.61 14.77
C GLN A 2 -4.08 14.11 13.58
N LYS A 3 -3.46 14.17 12.40
CA LYS A 3 -4.11 14.58 11.16
C LYS A 3 -5.11 13.51 10.71
N ILE A 4 -6.24 13.94 10.18
CA ILE A 4 -7.26 13.07 9.59
C ILE A 4 -7.24 13.30 8.09
N ILE A 5 -7.01 12.24 7.32
CA ILE A 5 -6.97 12.26 5.87
C ILE A 5 -8.29 11.71 5.32
N GLN A 6 -8.90 12.45 4.40
CA GLN A 6 -10.15 12.03 3.77
C GLN A 6 -9.88 11.28 2.47
N ILE A 7 -10.38 10.05 2.35
CA ILE A 7 -10.32 9.23 1.12
C ILE A 7 -11.74 8.81 0.75
N GLY A 8 -12.32 9.43 -0.25
CA GLY A 8 -13.74 9.25 -0.54
C GLY A 8 -14.60 9.55 0.70
N LYS A 9 -15.39 8.59 1.14
CA LYS A 9 -16.23 8.72 2.37
C LYS A 9 -15.48 8.36 3.67
N TYR A 10 -14.24 7.91 3.59
CA TYR A 10 -13.50 7.38 4.74
C TYR A 10 -12.59 8.43 5.38
N LYS A 11 -12.56 8.46 6.70
CA LYS A 11 -11.62 9.23 7.53
C LYS A 11 -10.49 8.30 7.98
N ILE A 12 -9.26 8.61 7.61
CA ILE A 12 -8.08 7.79 7.90
C ILE A 12 -7.20 8.54 8.90
N SER A 13 -6.93 7.95 10.05
CA SER A 13 -5.94 8.44 11.04
C SER A 13 -5.56 7.31 11.99
N ASN A 14 -4.51 7.53 12.80
CA ASN A 14 -4.09 6.54 13.79
C ASN A 14 -5.11 6.35 14.94
N SER A 15 -6.14 7.18 15.02
CA SER A 15 -7.22 7.09 16.01
C SER A 15 -8.56 6.62 15.44
N GLN A 16 -8.68 6.51 14.10
CA GLN A 16 -9.87 6.02 13.42
C GLN A 16 -9.80 4.49 13.21
N PRO A 17 -10.90 3.81 12.90
CA PRO A 17 -10.88 2.39 12.56
C PRO A 17 -9.82 2.06 11.50
N LEU A 18 -9.12 0.94 11.68
CA LEU A 18 -8.04 0.49 10.81
C LEU A 18 -8.49 0.42 9.35
N ALA A 19 -7.79 1.12 8.46
CA ALA A 19 -8.08 1.06 7.03
C ALA A 19 -7.33 -0.10 6.37
N PHE A 20 -7.93 -0.69 5.33
CA PHE A 20 -7.28 -1.70 4.49
C PHE A 20 -7.04 -1.12 3.09
N MET A 21 -5.80 -1.22 2.61
CA MET A 21 -5.42 -0.98 1.22
C MET A 21 -5.05 -2.32 0.61
N ALA A 22 -5.88 -2.86 -0.28
CA ALA A 22 -5.67 -4.21 -0.77
C ALA A 22 -6.06 -4.40 -2.23
N GLY A 23 -5.36 -5.33 -2.89
CA GLY A 23 -5.60 -5.72 -4.27
C GLY A 23 -4.45 -6.54 -4.82
N PRO A 24 -4.49 -6.97 -6.09
CA PRO A 24 -3.37 -7.66 -6.70
C PRO A 24 -2.16 -6.73 -6.85
N CYS A 25 -0.98 -7.33 -6.91
CA CYS A 25 0.28 -6.63 -7.12
C CYS A 25 0.22 -5.76 -8.38
N ILE A 26 -0.25 -6.35 -9.47
CA ILE A 26 -0.34 -5.74 -10.80
C ILE A 26 -1.66 -6.12 -11.49
N ILE A 27 -2.10 -5.30 -12.43
CA ILE A 27 -3.22 -5.65 -13.31
C ILE A 27 -2.73 -6.66 -14.36
N GLU A 28 -3.14 -7.92 -14.21
CA GLU A 28 -2.78 -9.00 -15.15
C GLU A 28 -3.70 -9.01 -16.37
N SER A 29 -4.99 -8.81 -16.15
CA SER A 29 -6.01 -8.56 -17.18
C SER A 29 -7.20 -7.82 -16.56
N GLU A 30 -8.04 -7.20 -17.38
CA GLU A 30 -9.27 -6.53 -16.93
C GLU A 30 -10.16 -7.51 -16.15
N LYS A 31 -10.46 -8.67 -16.74
CA LYS A 31 -11.32 -9.68 -16.10
C LYS A 31 -10.78 -10.12 -14.75
N HIS A 32 -9.49 -10.49 -14.70
CA HIS A 32 -8.84 -10.93 -13.45
C HIS A 32 -8.93 -9.85 -12.36
N TYR A 33 -8.63 -8.59 -12.72
CA TYR A 33 -8.65 -7.51 -11.75
C TYR A 33 -10.07 -7.21 -11.23
N LEU A 34 -11.06 -7.12 -12.13
CA LEU A 34 -12.45 -6.84 -11.73
C LEU A 34 -13.05 -7.96 -10.85
N ASP A 35 -12.75 -9.21 -11.17
CA ASP A 35 -13.21 -10.36 -10.37
C ASP A 35 -12.54 -10.39 -9.00
N THR A 36 -11.25 -10.09 -8.94
CA THR A 36 -10.51 -9.98 -7.67
C THR A 36 -11.04 -8.82 -6.81
N ALA A 37 -11.30 -7.67 -7.42
CA ALA A 37 -11.87 -6.51 -6.74
C ALA A 37 -13.25 -6.82 -6.11
N ARG A 38 -14.13 -7.53 -6.84
CA ARG A 38 -15.44 -7.96 -6.31
C ARG A 38 -15.29 -8.91 -5.11
N LYS A 39 -14.38 -9.91 -5.22
CA LYS A 39 -14.12 -10.88 -4.14
C LYS A 39 -13.55 -10.19 -2.90
N LEU A 40 -12.60 -9.28 -3.05
CA LEU A 40 -12.06 -8.50 -1.94
C LEU A 40 -13.12 -7.60 -1.31
N LYS A 41 -13.96 -6.94 -2.11
CA LYS A 41 -15.09 -6.17 -1.60
C LYS A 41 -16.03 -7.06 -0.75
N GLN A 42 -16.35 -8.27 -1.20
CA GLN A 42 -17.19 -9.20 -0.41
C GLN A 42 -16.57 -9.60 0.92
N ILE A 43 -15.24 -9.79 0.97
CA ILE A 43 -14.52 -10.12 2.21
C ILE A 43 -14.55 -8.91 3.16
N LEU A 44 -14.17 -7.74 2.67
CA LEU A 44 -13.95 -6.55 3.49
C LEU A 44 -15.26 -5.82 3.87
N SER A 45 -16.32 -5.93 3.05
CA SER A 45 -17.63 -5.37 3.38
C SER A 45 -18.29 -6.00 4.60
N LYS A 46 -17.84 -7.18 5.04
CA LYS A 46 -18.27 -7.82 6.29
C LYS A 46 -17.74 -7.10 7.53
N THR A 47 -16.82 -6.17 7.34
CA THR A 47 -16.26 -5.32 8.39
C THR A 47 -16.78 -3.89 8.26
N LYS A 48 -16.70 -3.11 9.33
CA LYS A 48 -17.01 -1.66 9.31
C LYS A 48 -15.78 -0.80 8.98
N HIS A 49 -14.69 -1.44 8.57
CA HIS A 49 -13.40 -0.81 8.35
C HIS A 49 -13.30 -0.22 6.93
N PRO A 50 -12.63 0.94 6.75
CA PRO A 50 -12.37 1.51 5.44
C PRO A 50 -11.62 0.55 4.52
N PHE A 51 -12.02 0.50 3.24
CA PHE A 51 -11.34 -0.29 2.23
C PHE A 51 -11.03 0.55 1.00
N ILE A 52 -9.77 0.59 0.61
CA ILE A 52 -9.21 1.23 -0.57
C ILE A 52 -8.67 0.13 -1.49
N LEU A 53 -9.17 0.07 -2.71
CA LEU A 53 -8.75 -0.93 -3.68
C LEU A 53 -7.40 -0.56 -4.30
N LYS A 54 -6.50 -1.53 -4.43
CA LYS A 54 -5.13 -1.32 -4.95
C LYS A 54 -4.88 -2.10 -6.22
N ALA A 55 -4.19 -1.53 -7.17
CA ALA A 55 -3.37 -2.23 -8.16
C ALA A 55 -2.32 -1.29 -8.76
N SER A 56 -1.35 -1.89 -9.46
CA SER A 56 -0.39 -1.14 -10.28
C SER A 56 -0.70 -1.36 -11.77
N PHE A 57 -0.56 -0.31 -12.56
CA PHE A 57 -0.61 -0.39 -14.03
C PHE A 57 0.74 -0.74 -14.65
N ASP A 58 1.82 -0.55 -13.91
CA ASP A 58 3.19 -0.90 -14.29
C ASP A 58 3.99 -1.31 -13.04
N LYS A 59 5.01 -2.11 -13.24
CA LYS A 59 6.07 -2.44 -12.29
C LYS A 59 7.42 -2.03 -12.87
N ALA A 60 7.78 -0.76 -12.67
CA ALA A 60 8.98 -0.16 -13.26
C ALA A 60 10.31 -0.69 -12.69
N ASN A 61 10.27 -1.40 -11.55
CA ASN A 61 11.44 -1.88 -10.82
C ASN A 61 11.59 -3.41 -10.80
N ARG A 62 11.20 -4.09 -11.89
CA ARG A 62 11.35 -5.56 -11.99
C ARG A 62 12.82 -5.99 -11.96
N THR A 63 13.09 -7.13 -11.33
CA THR A 63 14.43 -7.73 -11.29
C THR A 63 14.89 -8.17 -12.68
N SER A 64 13.99 -8.78 -13.47
CA SER A 64 14.27 -9.19 -14.85
C SER A 64 13.63 -8.25 -15.86
N VAL A 65 14.34 -7.92 -16.93
CA VAL A 65 13.83 -7.11 -18.05
C VAL A 65 12.69 -7.82 -18.80
N SER A 66 12.68 -9.15 -18.79
CA SER A 66 11.62 -9.97 -19.44
C SER A 66 10.38 -10.19 -18.57
N ALA A 67 10.40 -9.72 -17.29
CA ALA A 67 9.25 -9.91 -16.40
C ALA A 67 8.06 -9.05 -16.84
N TYR A 68 6.85 -9.58 -16.63
CA TYR A 68 5.62 -8.85 -16.93
C TYR A 68 5.54 -7.55 -16.14
N ARG A 69 5.35 -6.44 -16.85
CA ARG A 69 5.32 -5.09 -16.26
C ARG A 69 3.93 -4.54 -16.03
N GLY A 70 2.91 -5.11 -16.65
CA GLY A 70 1.53 -4.61 -16.57
C GLY A 70 1.00 -4.12 -17.91
N PRO A 71 -0.28 -3.62 -17.92
CA PRO A 71 -0.95 -3.15 -19.14
C PRO A 71 -0.50 -1.76 -19.60
N GLY A 72 0.31 -1.05 -18.79
CA GLY A 72 0.66 0.34 -19.01
C GLY A 72 -0.37 1.34 -18.48
N LEU A 73 -0.02 2.63 -18.50
CA LEU A 73 -0.76 3.70 -17.84
C LEU A 73 -2.21 3.80 -18.34
N SER A 74 -2.42 4.06 -19.62
CA SER A 74 -3.75 4.35 -20.17
C SER A 74 -4.74 3.19 -19.98
N LEU A 75 -4.35 1.97 -20.38
CA LEU A 75 -5.22 0.80 -20.21
C LEU A 75 -5.43 0.47 -18.71
N GLY A 76 -4.38 0.58 -17.90
CA GLY A 76 -4.46 0.36 -16.46
C GLY A 76 -5.41 1.31 -15.76
N LEU A 77 -5.36 2.61 -16.09
CA LEU A 77 -6.28 3.60 -15.52
C LEU A 77 -7.73 3.37 -15.96
N ASN A 78 -7.97 2.97 -17.21
CA ASN A 78 -9.31 2.60 -17.66
C ASN A 78 -9.89 1.41 -16.89
N ILE A 79 -9.06 0.39 -16.63
CA ILE A 79 -9.47 -0.78 -15.82
C ILE A 79 -9.77 -0.37 -14.37
N LEU A 80 -8.93 0.48 -13.78
CA LEU A 80 -9.13 1.02 -12.43
C LEU A 80 -10.42 1.84 -12.34
N GLN A 81 -10.71 2.67 -13.34
CA GLN A 81 -11.95 3.45 -13.39
C GLN A 81 -13.19 2.53 -13.42
N LYS A 82 -13.16 1.45 -14.23
CA LYS A 82 -14.24 0.44 -14.24
C LYS A 82 -14.39 -0.24 -12.89
N ALA A 83 -13.27 -0.61 -12.25
CA ALA A 83 -13.30 -1.23 -10.91
C ALA A 83 -13.92 -0.29 -9.88
N LYS A 84 -13.55 1.00 -9.91
CA LYS A 84 -14.12 2.03 -9.05
C LYS A 84 -15.63 2.18 -9.25
N GLN A 85 -16.11 2.19 -10.50
CA GLN A 85 -17.54 2.24 -10.81
C GLN A 85 -18.31 1.01 -10.30
N ILE A 86 -17.78 -0.20 -10.55
CA ILE A 86 -18.43 -1.46 -10.16
C ILE A 86 -18.42 -1.67 -8.64
N THR A 87 -17.35 -1.27 -7.98
CA THR A 87 -17.19 -1.52 -6.54
C THR A 87 -17.67 -0.37 -5.68
N GLY A 88 -17.66 0.86 -6.17
CA GLY A 88 -17.89 2.07 -5.38
C GLY A 88 -16.78 2.35 -4.36
N LEU A 89 -15.61 1.73 -4.53
CA LEU A 89 -14.47 1.86 -3.63
C LEU A 89 -13.48 2.91 -4.17
N PRO A 90 -12.83 3.68 -3.29
CA PRO A 90 -11.68 4.49 -3.70
C PRO A 90 -10.52 3.59 -4.12
N VAL A 91 -9.65 4.12 -4.97
CA VAL A 91 -8.51 3.37 -5.51
C VAL A 91 -7.18 4.04 -5.21
N VAL A 92 -6.16 3.21 -4.97
CA VAL A 92 -4.76 3.62 -4.85
C VAL A 92 -3.94 2.98 -5.97
N VAL A 93 -3.05 3.76 -6.58
CA VAL A 93 -2.20 3.32 -7.68
C VAL A 93 -0.76 3.78 -7.50
N ASP A 94 0.20 2.94 -7.90
CA ASP A 94 1.62 3.31 -7.91
C ASP A 94 1.92 4.27 -9.08
N VAL A 95 2.74 5.31 -8.82
CA VAL A 95 3.25 6.28 -9.80
C VAL A 95 4.77 6.23 -9.77
N HIS A 96 5.41 6.13 -10.95
CA HIS A 96 6.85 5.90 -11.06
C HIS A 96 7.60 7.10 -11.66
N GLU A 97 6.93 7.88 -12.51
CA GLU A 97 7.49 9.01 -13.22
C GLU A 97 6.64 10.28 -12.98
N PRO A 98 7.26 11.48 -12.92
CA PRO A 98 6.51 12.71 -12.66
C PRO A 98 5.35 12.96 -13.62
N TRP A 99 5.52 12.68 -14.92
CA TRP A 99 4.49 12.87 -15.93
C TRP A 99 3.24 12.00 -15.77
N GLN A 100 3.36 10.87 -15.04
CA GLN A 100 2.22 9.97 -14.77
C GLN A 100 1.27 10.52 -13.69
N ALA A 101 1.74 11.44 -12.85
CA ALA A 101 1.02 11.87 -11.66
C ALA A 101 -0.33 12.50 -11.99
N GLU A 102 -0.36 13.41 -12.96
CA GLU A 102 -1.58 14.11 -13.34
C GLU A 102 -2.62 13.18 -13.98
N GLU A 103 -2.19 12.31 -14.91
CA GLU A 103 -3.10 11.33 -15.53
C GLU A 103 -3.64 10.33 -14.49
N ALA A 104 -2.78 9.81 -13.62
CA ALA A 104 -3.20 8.89 -12.57
C ALA A 104 -4.20 9.55 -11.60
N ALA A 105 -4.02 10.83 -11.31
CA ALA A 105 -4.90 11.61 -10.43
C ALA A 105 -6.33 11.79 -10.99
N GLN A 106 -6.56 11.62 -12.29
CA GLN A 106 -7.91 11.67 -12.86
C GLN A 106 -8.78 10.50 -12.36
N VAL A 107 -8.17 9.36 -12.03
CA VAL A 107 -8.86 8.14 -11.62
C VAL A 107 -8.63 7.82 -10.15
N ALA A 108 -7.37 7.88 -9.72
CA ALA A 108 -6.97 7.49 -8.37
C ALA A 108 -7.40 8.50 -7.30
N ASP A 109 -7.78 7.98 -6.15
CA ASP A 109 -8.03 8.79 -4.94
C ASP A 109 -6.74 8.95 -4.12
N VAL A 110 -5.83 7.99 -4.25
CA VAL A 110 -4.52 7.99 -3.60
C VAL A 110 -3.44 7.68 -4.63
N LEU A 111 -2.42 8.54 -4.73
CA LEU A 111 -1.21 8.26 -5.48
C LEU A 111 -0.18 7.65 -4.53
N GLN A 112 0.35 6.48 -4.89
CA GLN A 112 1.36 5.80 -4.10
C GLN A 112 2.74 5.98 -4.72
N ILE A 113 3.68 6.49 -3.92
CA ILE A 113 5.09 6.57 -4.28
C ILE A 113 5.79 5.31 -3.78
N PRO A 114 6.34 4.47 -4.68
CA PRO A 114 7.06 3.26 -4.33
C PRO A 114 8.28 3.53 -3.44
N ALA A 115 8.67 2.54 -2.65
CA ALA A 115 9.73 2.67 -1.65
C ALA A 115 11.09 3.11 -2.26
N PHE A 116 11.49 2.57 -3.41
CA PHE A 116 12.73 2.98 -4.07
C PHE A 116 12.73 4.45 -4.51
N LEU A 117 11.56 5.02 -4.76
CA LEU A 117 11.38 6.36 -5.31
C LEU A 117 11.01 7.40 -4.24
N CYS A 118 10.94 7.01 -2.97
CA CYS A 118 10.46 7.87 -1.89
C CYS A 118 11.27 9.17 -1.69
N ARG A 119 12.49 9.24 -2.21
CA ARG A 119 13.35 10.43 -2.18
C ARG A 119 13.43 11.21 -3.49
N GLN A 120 12.84 10.70 -4.58
CA GLN A 120 12.86 11.36 -5.90
C GLN A 120 12.05 12.66 -5.84
N THR A 121 12.76 13.78 -5.77
CA THR A 121 12.14 15.09 -5.49
C THR A 121 11.09 15.43 -6.53
N ASP A 122 11.40 15.31 -7.82
CA ASP A 122 10.48 15.70 -8.89
C ASP A 122 9.21 14.85 -8.91
N LEU A 123 9.32 13.55 -8.65
CA LEU A 123 8.16 12.65 -8.52
C LEU A 123 7.29 13.02 -7.31
N VAL A 124 7.93 13.26 -6.16
CA VAL A 124 7.23 13.65 -4.93
C VAL A 124 6.46 14.96 -5.11
N LEU A 125 7.10 15.95 -5.74
CA LEU A 125 6.48 17.26 -6.00
C LEU A 125 5.36 17.15 -7.03
N ALA A 126 5.56 16.41 -8.14
CA ALA A 126 4.52 16.19 -9.14
C ALA A 126 3.29 15.50 -8.55
N CYS A 127 3.48 14.49 -7.70
CA CYS A 127 2.36 13.88 -7.00
C CYS A 127 1.66 14.87 -6.05
N ALA A 128 2.43 15.68 -5.32
CA ALA A 128 1.88 16.66 -4.38
C ALA A 128 1.03 17.73 -5.10
N ASP A 129 1.48 18.18 -6.27
CA ASP A 129 0.80 19.20 -7.09
C ASP A 129 -0.60 18.78 -7.57
N THR A 130 -0.88 17.46 -7.63
CA THR A 130 -2.21 16.96 -7.98
C THR A 130 -3.28 17.24 -6.92
N GLY A 131 -2.90 17.60 -5.70
CA GLY A 131 -3.81 17.76 -4.56
C GLY A 131 -4.43 16.45 -4.04
N LYS A 132 -4.12 15.30 -4.62
CA LYS A 132 -4.60 13.99 -4.16
C LYS A 132 -3.91 13.56 -2.86
N VAL A 133 -4.46 12.52 -2.23
CA VAL A 133 -3.78 11.87 -1.10
C VAL A 133 -2.52 11.18 -1.61
N ILE A 134 -1.39 11.42 -0.95
CA ILE A 134 -0.10 10.82 -1.28
C ILE A 134 0.26 9.78 -0.24
N ASN A 135 0.33 8.52 -0.66
CA ASN A 135 0.87 7.45 0.18
C ASN A 135 2.34 7.22 -0.16
N VAL A 136 3.24 7.52 0.78
CA VAL A 136 4.67 7.32 0.55
C VAL A 136 5.14 6.07 1.27
N LYS A 137 5.62 5.08 0.51
CA LYS A 137 6.30 3.91 1.08
C LYS A 137 7.72 4.28 1.50
N LYS A 138 8.04 4.08 2.77
CA LYS A 138 9.39 4.31 3.29
C LYS A 138 10.39 3.38 2.58
N GLY A 139 11.45 3.94 2.02
CA GLY A 139 12.53 3.16 1.42
C GLY A 139 13.18 2.19 2.42
N GLN A 140 13.58 1.02 1.95
CA GLN A 140 14.26 0.01 2.77
C GLN A 140 15.59 0.50 3.34
N PHE A 141 16.18 1.49 2.69
CA PHE A 141 17.45 2.15 3.04
C PHE A 141 17.26 3.40 3.91
N LEU A 142 16.01 3.80 4.18
CA LEU A 142 15.70 5.07 4.83
C LEU A 142 15.34 4.86 6.30
N ALA A 143 15.96 5.65 7.18
CA ALA A 143 15.54 5.69 8.58
C ALA A 143 14.13 6.29 8.71
N PRO A 144 13.30 5.82 9.65
CA PRO A 144 11.93 6.32 9.81
C PRO A 144 11.88 7.83 10.10
N SER A 145 12.85 8.39 10.83
CA SER A 145 12.97 9.82 11.07
C SER A 145 13.19 10.65 9.81
N ALA A 146 13.87 10.09 8.81
CA ALA A 146 14.12 10.79 7.55
C ALA A 146 12.86 10.97 6.67
N MET A 147 11.75 10.30 7.00
CA MET A 147 10.45 10.53 6.34
C MET A 147 9.94 11.95 6.57
N GLU A 148 10.40 12.66 7.62
CA GLU A 148 10.12 14.07 7.82
C GLU A 148 10.48 14.93 6.61
N GLN A 149 11.60 14.64 5.95
CA GLN A 149 12.04 15.40 4.78
C GLN A 149 11.15 15.14 3.56
N VAL A 150 10.60 13.93 3.44
CA VAL A 150 9.62 13.61 2.39
C VAL A 150 8.31 14.36 2.64
N ILE A 151 7.85 14.41 3.88
CA ILE A 151 6.68 15.20 4.31
C ILE A 151 6.87 16.67 3.93
N LYS A 152 8.01 17.27 4.29
CA LYS A 152 8.33 18.68 3.98
C LYS A 152 8.30 18.97 2.48
N LYS A 153 8.75 18.04 1.63
CA LYS A 153 8.62 18.19 0.17
C LYS A 153 7.16 18.27 -0.26
N ILE A 154 6.30 17.39 0.23
CA ILE A 154 4.87 17.40 -0.11
C ILE A 154 4.20 18.66 0.42
N GLU A 155 4.47 19.02 1.68
CA GLU A 155 3.91 20.23 2.32
C GLU A 155 4.38 21.53 1.63
N SER A 156 5.58 21.56 1.03
CA SER A 156 6.07 22.72 0.27
C SER A 156 5.21 23.09 -0.94
N ARG A 157 4.38 22.15 -1.43
CA ARG A 157 3.38 22.35 -2.48
C ARG A 157 1.98 22.65 -1.93
N GLY A 158 1.85 22.89 -0.62
CA GLY A 158 0.57 23.12 0.07
C GLY A 158 -0.27 21.87 0.30
N ASN A 159 0.18 20.69 -0.15
CA ASN A 159 -0.54 19.44 0.05
C ASN A 159 -0.25 18.85 1.44
N LYS A 160 -1.30 18.63 2.23
CA LYS A 160 -1.24 18.01 3.56
C LYS A 160 -1.99 16.67 3.63
N GLN A 161 -2.34 16.09 2.48
CA GLN A 161 -3.04 14.81 2.39
C GLN A 161 -2.00 13.69 2.26
N ILE A 162 -1.36 13.31 3.37
CA ILE A 162 -0.20 12.41 3.38
C ILE A 162 -0.49 11.17 4.22
N LEU A 163 -0.10 10.00 3.72
CA LEU A 163 -0.01 8.73 4.42
C LEU A 163 1.44 8.24 4.38
N LEU A 164 1.92 7.67 5.48
CA LEU A 164 3.27 7.14 5.59
C LEU A 164 3.21 5.62 5.73
N THR A 165 3.90 4.89 4.85
CA THR A 165 3.85 3.43 4.86
C THR A 165 5.20 2.82 5.22
N GLU A 166 5.25 2.07 6.33
CA GLU A 166 6.36 1.18 6.69
C GLU A 166 6.29 -0.11 5.89
N ARG A 167 7.43 -0.62 5.41
CA ARG A 167 7.53 -1.85 4.62
C ARG A 167 8.81 -2.65 4.85
N GLY A 168 9.48 -2.42 5.96
CA GLY A 168 10.75 -3.05 6.31
C GLY A 168 11.98 -2.30 5.79
N ALA A 169 13.10 -2.66 6.34
CA ALA A 169 14.43 -2.12 6.01
C ALA A 169 15.39 -3.25 5.63
N CYS A 170 16.40 -2.94 4.80
CA CYS A 170 17.48 -3.84 4.48
C CYS A 170 18.32 -4.12 5.74
N PHE A 171 18.61 -5.40 6.00
CA PHE A 171 19.41 -5.84 7.14
C PHE A 171 20.55 -6.79 6.72
N GLY A 172 21.01 -6.74 5.49
CA GLY A 172 21.99 -7.69 4.95
C GLY A 172 21.33 -9.03 4.54
N TYR A 173 22.09 -10.01 4.18
CA TYR A 173 21.67 -11.40 3.84
C TYR A 173 20.37 -11.60 3.06
N GLY A 174 19.87 -10.56 2.36
CA GLY A 174 18.68 -10.62 1.50
C GLY A 174 17.32 -10.55 2.22
N ASP A 175 17.25 -10.68 3.53
CA ASP A 175 16.01 -10.52 4.28
C ASP A 175 15.73 -9.05 4.63
N LEU A 176 14.43 -8.72 4.70
CA LEU A 176 13.99 -7.44 5.27
C LEU A 176 13.60 -7.62 6.72
N VAL A 177 13.85 -6.59 7.53
CA VAL A 177 13.48 -6.55 8.94
C VAL A 177 12.55 -5.38 9.19
N VAL A 178 11.47 -5.62 9.93
CA VAL A 178 10.59 -4.55 10.41
C VAL A 178 10.96 -4.22 11.85
N ASP A 179 11.50 -3.03 12.04
CA ASP A 179 11.61 -2.46 13.38
C ASP A 179 10.24 -1.83 13.75
N MET A 180 9.51 -2.45 14.65
CA MET A 180 8.18 -1.96 15.05
C MET A 180 8.23 -0.56 15.68
N ARG A 181 9.37 -0.13 16.21
CA ARG A 181 9.58 1.25 16.69
C ARG A 181 9.47 2.28 15.57
N SER A 182 9.71 1.88 14.32
CA SER A 182 9.59 2.77 13.16
C SER A 182 8.18 3.32 13.01
N LEU A 183 7.16 2.53 13.36
CA LEU A 183 5.76 2.95 13.32
C LEU A 183 5.49 4.07 14.34
N GLU A 184 6.00 3.93 15.55
CA GLU A 184 5.87 4.97 16.60
C GLU A 184 6.64 6.24 16.23
N ILE A 185 7.85 6.11 15.66
CA ILE A 185 8.63 7.27 15.21
C ILE A 185 7.86 8.03 14.11
N MET A 186 7.29 7.33 13.13
CA MET A 186 6.52 7.98 12.07
C MET A 186 5.19 8.57 12.55
N LYS A 187 4.56 8.02 13.59
CA LYS A 187 3.36 8.62 14.21
C LYS A 187 3.63 9.97 14.85
N GLN A 188 4.88 10.27 15.26
CA GLN A 188 5.27 11.57 15.81
C GLN A 188 5.14 12.71 14.78
N PHE A 189 5.13 12.42 13.49
CA PHE A 189 4.85 13.42 12.44
C PHE A 189 3.37 13.77 12.31
N GLU A 190 2.52 13.18 13.15
CA GLU A 190 1.07 13.41 13.22
C GLU A 190 0.28 12.94 11.99
N TYR A 191 0.91 12.35 10.99
CA TYR A 191 0.28 11.75 9.81
C TYR A 191 -0.15 10.30 10.06
N PRO A 192 -1.20 9.81 9.36
CA PRO A 192 -1.60 8.41 9.43
C PRO A 192 -0.48 7.48 8.98
N VAL A 193 -0.22 6.46 9.77
CA VAL A 193 0.81 5.45 9.49
C VAL A 193 0.15 4.16 9.02
N ILE A 194 0.61 3.67 7.88
CA ILE A 194 0.17 2.42 7.25
C ILE A 194 1.31 1.40 7.38
N PHE A 195 0.97 0.15 7.57
CA PHE A 195 1.92 -0.96 7.55
C PHE A 195 1.70 -1.83 6.31
N ASP A 196 2.73 -2.01 5.49
CA ASP A 196 2.71 -2.90 4.34
C ASP A 196 3.14 -4.31 4.77
N ALA A 197 2.15 -5.19 4.93
CA ALA A 197 2.37 -6.54 5.45
C ALA A 197 3.06 -7.47 4.44
N THR A 198 2.75 -7.33 3.15
CA THR A 198 3.25 -8.25 2.11
C THR A 198 4.65 -7.91 1.62
N HIS A 199 4.96 -6.62 1.49
CA HIS A 199 6.31 -6.24 1.09
C HIS A 199 7.33 -6.30 2.23
N SER A 200 6.90 -6.28 3.48
CA SER A 200 7.79 -6.43 4.64
C SER A 200 8.38 -7.83 4.79
N VAL A 201 7.81 -8.83 4.12
CA VAL A 201 8.26 -10.23 4.16
C VAL A 201 8.92 -10.69 2.86
N GLN A 202 9.23 -9.73 1.97
CA GLN A 202 9.99 -9.99 0.75
C GLN A 202 11.43 -10.42 1.07
N LYS A 203 11.96 -11.26 0.18
CA LYS A 203 13.38 -11.61 0.09
C LYS A 203 13.89 -11.13 -1.27
N PRO A 204 14.37 -9.90 -1.37
CA PRO A 204 14.81 -9.33 -2.65
C PRO A 204 15.86 -10.19 -3.32
N GLY A 205 15.65 -10.57 -4.59
CA GLY A 205 16.61 -11.36 -5.37
C GLY A 205 16.75 -12.83 -4.99
N ALA A 206 16.02 -13.34 -3.99
CA ALA A 206 16.19 -14.72 -3.49
C ALA A 206 15.91 -15.82 -4.53
N LEU A 207 15.15 -15.52 -5.58
CA LEU A 207 14.85 -16.44 -6.68
C LEU A 207 15.66 -16.10 -7.95
N GLY A 208 16.79 -15.36 -7.83
CA GLY A 208 17.61 -14.93 -8.95
C GLY A 208 16.94 -13.87 -9.82
N CYS A 209 16.00 -14.28 -10.68
CA CYS A 209 15.25 -13.37 -11.58
C CYS A 209 13.98 -12.78 -10.96
N ALA A 210 13.62 -13.18 -9.74
CA ALA A 210 12.41 -12.72 -9.05
C ALA A 210 12.65 -12.54 -7.55
N THR A 211 11.76 -11.76 -6.92
CA THR A 211 11.72 -11.60 -5.47
C THR A 211 11.07 -12.83 -4.83
N GLY A 212 11.75 -13.44 -3.86
CA GLY A 212 11.17 -14.43 -2.96
C GLY A 212 10.44 -13.79 -1.78
N GLY A 213 9.95 -14.64 -0.87
CA GLY A 213 9.32 -14.17 0.37
C GLY A 213 8.58 -15.26 1.11
N ASN A 214 7.88 -14.86 2.17
CA ASN A 214 7.08 -15.77 3.00
C ASN A 214 5.73 -15.15 3.37
N ARG A 215 4.72 -15.41 2.53
CA ARG A 215 3.35 -14.87 2.73
C ARG A 215 2.75 -15.23 4.10
N LEU A 216 3.17 -16.34 4.71
CA LEU A 216 2.64 -16.77 6.03
C LEU A 216 3.09 -15.84 7.17
N MET A 217 4.18 -15.13 6.99
CA MET A 217 4.66 -14.14 7.96
C MET A 217 3.95 -12.79 7.86
N ALA A 218 3.32 -12.47 6.72
CA ALA A 218 2.61 -11.20 6.54
C ALA A 218 1.49 -10.99 7.59
N PRO A 219 0.60 -11.95 7.88
CA PRO A 219 -0.38 -11.80 8.95
C PRO A 219 0.24 -11.70 10.35
N VAL A 220 1.41 -12.28 10.57
CA VAL A 220 2.11 -12.22 11.87
C VAL A 220 2.56 -10.77 12.13
N LEU A 221 3.28 -10.19 11.17
CA LEU A 221 3.76 -8.81 11.27
C LEU A 221 2.60 -7.80 11.25
N ALA A 222 1.55 -8.04 10.45
CA ALA A 222 0.36 -7.19 10.43
C ALA A 222 -0.33 -7.11 11.81
N LYS A 223 -0.43 -8.21 12.54
CA LYS A 223 -0.98 -8.23 13.91
C LYS A 223 -0.12 -7.40 14.86
N SER A 224 1.20 -7.57 14.81
CA SER A 224 2.14 -6.80 15.63
C SER A 224 2.03 -5.29 15.35
N ALA A 225 1.99 -4.90 14.07
CA ALA A 225 1.83 -3.51 13.67
C ALA A 225 0.46 -2.94 14.10
N THR A 226 -0.61 -3.70 13.95
CA THR A 226 -1.97 -3.27 14.35
C THR A 226 -2.05 -3.04 15.86
N ALA A 227 -1.36 -3.84 16.67
CA ALA A 227 -1.29 -3.67 18.12
C ALA A 227 -0.68 -2.33 18.56
N LEU A 228 0.06 -1.65 17.70
CA LEU A 228 0.57 -0.29 17.95
C LEU A 228 -0.47 0.82 17.62
N GLY A 229 -1.67 0.47 17.19
CA GLY A 229 -2.73 1.44 16.90
C GLY A 229 -2.38 2.35 15.72
N ILE A 230 -2.01 1.75 14.59
CA ILE A 230 -1.75 2.43 13.31
C ILE A 230 -3.03 2.76 12.57
N ALA A 231 -2.93 3.55 11.49
CA ALA A 231 -4.07 3.98 10.69
C ALA A 231 -4.57 2.93 9.69
N GLY A 232 -3.69 2.04 9.23
CA GLY A 232 -4.10 1.05 8.23
C GLY A 232 -3.05 -0.02 7.95
N VAL A 233 -3.49 -1.04 7.23
CA VAL A 233 -2.64 -2.12 6.71
C VAL A 233 -2.79 -2.19 5.21
N PHE A 234 -1.66 -2.14 4.52
CA PHE A 234 -1.54 -2.43 3.09
C PHE A 234 -1.17 -3.91 2.92
N PHE A 235 -1.77 -4.58 1.96
CA PHE A 235 -1.37 -5.93 1.56
C PHE A 235 -1.77 -6.25 0.12
N GLU A 236 -1.01 -7.12 -0.51
CA GLU A 236 -1.35 -7.67 -1.82
C GLU A 236 -2.08 -9.00 -1.66
N ALA A 237 -3.13 -9.18 -2.43
CA ALA A 237 -3.95 -10.39 -2.42
C ALA A 237 -4.27 -10.84 -3.84
N HIS A 238 -4.20 -12.14 -4.08
CA HIS A 238 -4.43 -12.75 -5.37
C HIS A 238 -5.30 -14.00 -5.23
N PRO A 239 -6.21 -14.28 -6.17
CA PRO A 239 -7.04 -15.50 -6.13
C PRO A 239 -6.23 -16.80 -6.16
N ASP A 240 -5.12 -16.77 -6.88
CA ASP A 240 -4.18 -17.89 -7.05
C ASP A 240 -2.73 -17.35 -7.02
N PRO A 241 -2.15 -17.10 -5.81
CA PRO A 241 -0.86 -16.46 -5.68
C PRO A 241 0.30 -17.21 -6.31
N ASP A 242 0.19 -18.53 -6.45
CA ASP A 242 1.28 -19.35 -6.98
C ASP A 242 1.46 -19.20 -8.50
N HIS A 243 0.42 -18.70 -9.17
CA HIS A 243 0.43 -18.37 -10.61
C HIS A 243 0.40 -16.86 -10.89
N ALA A 244 0.57 -16.02 -9.86
CA ALA A 244 0.59 -14.56 -10.02
C ALA A 244 1.79 -14.10 -10.86
N LEU A 245 1.57 -13.17 -11.79
CA LEU A 245 2.61 -12.60 -12.65
C LEU A 245 3.58 -11.68 -11.92
N SER A 246 3.26 -11.29 -10.68
CA SER A 246 4.10 -10.43 -9.83
C SER A 246 3.89 -10.76 -8.36
N ASP A 247 4.99 -10.82 -7.59
CA ASP A 247 5.04 -10.95 -6.12
C ASP A 247 4.18 -12.11 -5.54
N GLY A 248 4.02 -13.18 -6.32
CA GLY A 248 3.29 -14.37 -5.90
C GLY A 248 3.69 -14.92 -4.54
N PRO A 249 5.00 -15.11 -4.24
CA PRO A 249 5.46 -15.63 -2.94
C PRO A 249 5.02 -14.82 -1.73
N ASN A 250 4.71 -13.53 -1.92
CA ASN A 250 4.30 -12.61 -0.85
C ASN A 250 2.79 -12.33 -0.84
N SER A 251 2.12 -12.49 -1.97
CA SER A 251 0.69 -12.21 -2.09
C SER A 251 -0.14 -13.22 -1.28
N LEU A 252 -1.14 -12.72 -0.59
CA LEU A 252 -2.06 -13.54 0.21
C LEU A 252 -3.12 -14.17 -0.71
N ASP A 253 -3.47 -15.43 -0.47
CA ASP A 253 -4.70 -15.97 -1.03
C ASP A 253 -5.94 -15.35 -0.36
N LEU A 254 -7.11 -15.51 -0.96
CA LEU A 254 -8.34 -14.88 -0.45
C LEU A 254 -8.80 -15.45 0.90
N LYS A 255 -8.49 -16.72 1.19
CA LYS A 255 -8.84 -17.36 2.47
C LYS A 255 -7.98 -16.83 3.61
N LEU A 256 -6.67 -16.74 3.38
CA LEU A 256 -5.73 -16.14 4.33
C LEU A 256 -6.02 -14.66 4.55
N THR A 257 -6.37 -13.93 3.47
CA THR A 257 -6.83 -12.54 3.52
C THR A 257 -8.03 -12.38 4.45
N ALA A 258 -9.07 -13.17 4.27
CA ALA A 258 -10.28 -13.09 5.11
C ALA A 258 -9.97 -13.35 6.59
N LYS A 259 -9.15 -14.36 6.87
CA LYS A 259 -8.72 -14.70 8.25
C LYS A 259 -7.90 -13.57 8.87
N MET A 260 -6.94 -13.03 8.14
CA MET A 260 -6.11 -11.93 8.61
C MET A 260 -6.96 -10.69 8.91
N VAL A 261 -7.78 -10.24 7.98
CA VAL A 261 -8.65 -9.06 8.15
C VAL A 261 -9.52 -9.19 9.40
N GLN A 262 -10.16 -10.35 9.60
CA GLN A 262 -11.00 -10.59 10.77
C GLN A 262 -10.21 -10.49 12.09
N GLN A 263 -8.97 -10.98 12.12
CA GLN A 263 -8.10 -10.88 13.31
C GLN A 263 -7.66 -9.43 13.56
N LEU A 264 -7.26 -8.71 12.50
CA LEU A 264 -6.80 -7.34 12.62
C LEU A 264 -7.92 -6.39 13.11
N CYS A 265 -9.15 -6.57 12.65
CA CYS A 265 -10.30 -5.80 13.13
C CYS A 265 -10.48 -5.94 14.66
N LYS A 266 -10.38 -7.17 15.19
CA LYS A 266 -10.51 -7.42 16.63
C LYS A 266 -9.37 -6.78 17.44
N ILE A 267 -8.14 -6.84 16.91
CA ILE A 267 -6.98 -6.21 17.56
C ILE A 267 -7.17 -4.68 17.57
N ASP A 268 -7.55 -4.10 16.43
CA ASP A 268 -7.77 -2.67 16.28
C ASP A 268 -8.85 -2.14 17.24
N GLU A 269 -10.00 -2.84 17.30
CA GLU A 269 -11.10 -2.50 18.21
C GLU A 269 -10.65 -2.53 19.68
N LEU A 270 -9.76 -3.45 20.07
CA LEU A 270 -9.23 -3.54 21.41
C LEU A 270 -8.26 -2.39 21.71
N VAL A 271 -7.26 -2.21 20.84
CA VAL A 271 -6.16 -1.26 21.04
C VAL A 271 -6.67 0.18 21.05
N LYS A 272 -7.63 0.52 20.23
CA LYS A 272 -8.19 1.88 20.15
C LYS A 272 -9.07 2.25 21.36
N LYS A 273 -9.40 1.30 22.23
CA LYS A 273 -10.05 1.57 23.52
C LYS A 273 -9.06 2.00 24.62
N PHE A 274 -7.76 1.79 24.43
CA PHE A 274 -6.74 2.18 25.39
C PHE A 274 -6.29 3.65 25.27
N LYS A 275 -6.90 4.41 24.38
CA LYS A 275 -6.59 5.83 24.13
C LYS A 275 -7.50 6.78 24.88
#